data_3cae1627549d271743b0b69ca373e6a6
#
_entry.id   3cae1627549d271743b0b69ca373e6a6
#
_cell.length_a   1.000
_cell.length_b   1.000
_cell.length_c   1.000
_cell.angle_alpha   90.00
_cell.angle_beta   90.00
_cell.angle_gamma   90.00
#
_symmetry.space_group_name_H-M   'P 1'
#
loop_
_entity.id
_entity.type
_entity.pdbx_description
1 polymer ?
#
loop_
_entity_poly.entity_id
_entity_poly.type
_entity_poly.pdbx_seq_one_letter_code
_entity_poly.pdbx_strand_id
1 'polypeptide(L)'
;MAFLECRRVTKRFGALEAVRNFSFALRPGEILGLIGPNGSGKTTLFNLIAGLYTPDEGEIFFQEKSIVHIPPHEICRLGIAKTSQITMPFGTMSVYENILVAALYGQNLGMAKAHVAAERILTFVDLHKQRDEPAGKIPVPSRRRLELGRALATGAKVLLLDEVMAGLTPVEIEQALLLLKRLSTQTTLILVEHVMQAVMGISDRVLVIHHGEKIAEGTPTEVAGRPEVIEAYLGKRYT
;
A
#
# COMPACT_ATOMS: atom_id res chain seq x y z
N MET A 1 15.71 2.07 -14.68
CA MET A 1 14.77 0.95 -14.92
C MET A 1 13.62 1.04 -13.92
N ALA A 2 12.42 0.66 -14.32
CA ALA A 2 11.26 0.66 -13.42
C ALA A 2 11.38 -0.48 -12.39
N PHE A 3 11.01 -0.21 -11.14
CA PHE A 3 11.05 -1.19 -10.05
C PHE A 3 9.79 -2.04 -10.02
N LEU A 4 8.63 -1.39 -10.22
CA LEU A 4 7.33 -2.01 -10.48
C LEU A 4 6.73 -1.30 -11.70
N GLU A 5 6.16 -2.03 -12.63
CA GLU A 5 5.56 -1.45 -13.84
C GLU A 5 4.26 -2.16 -14.21
N CYS A 6 3.22 -1.37 -14.43
CA CYS A 6 1.97 -1.82 -15.04
C CYS A 6 1.95 -1.34 -16.50
N ARG A 7 1.68 -2.24 -17.44
CA ARG A 7 1.57 -1.95 -18.87
C ARG A 7 0.20 -2.30 -19.40
N ARG A 8 -0.61 -1.30 -19.70
CA ARG A 8 -1.95 -1.42 -20.29
C ARG A 8 -2.85 -2.42 -19.56
N VAL A 9 -2.79 -2.39 -18.22
CA VAL A 9 -3.53 -3.33 -17.37
C VAL A 9 -5.02 -3.02 -17.44
N THR A 10 -5.82 -4.04 -17.71
CA THR A 10 -7.29 -3.97 -17.74
C THR A 10 -7.87 -5.05 -16.84
N LYS A 11 -8.91 -4.71 -16.06
CA LYS A 11 -9.68 -5.64 -15.23
C LYS A 11 -11.16 -5.38 -15.35
N ARG A 12 -11.91 -6.43 -15.68
CA ARG A 12 -13.37 -6.42 -15.82
C ARG A 12 -14.02 -7.29 -14.74
N PHE A 13 -15.17 -6.86 -14.27
CA PHE A 13 -16.09 -7.64 -13.44
C PHE A 13 -17.46 -7.61 -14.12
N GLY A 14 -17.78 -8.65 -14.90
CA GLY A 14 -18.92 -8.62 -15.80
C GLY A 14 -18.82 -7.49 -16.80
N ALA A 15 -19.80 -6.61 -16.84
CA ALA A 15 -19.82 -5.44 -17.74
C ALA A 15 -19.02 -4.23 -17.20
N LEU A 16 -18.56 -4.27 -15.96
CA LEU A 16 -17.80 -3.17 -15.35
C LEU A 16 -16.32 -3.30 -15.63
N GLU A 17 -15.72 -2.34 -16.34
CA GLU A 17 -14.27 -2.17 -16.43
C GLU A 17 -13.76 -1.37 -15.22
N ALA A 18 -13.32 -2.09 -14.18
CA ALA A 18 -12.85 -1.48 -12.94
C ALA A 18 -11.46 -0.84 -13.08
N VAL A 19 -10.63 -1.37 -13.99
CA VAL A 19 -9.34 -0.78 -14.41
C VAL A 19 -9.28 -0.93 -15.93
N ARG A 20 -8.93 0.15 -16.65
CA ARG A 20 -8.93 0.20 -18.11
C ARG A 20 -7.62 0.78 -18.65
N ASN A 21 -6.87 -0.03 -19.40
CA ASN A 21 -5.63 0.35 -20.08
C ASN A 21 -4.65 1.15 -19.19
N PHE A 22 -4.57 0.79 -17.90
CA PHE A 22 -3.83 1.54 -16.90
C PHE A 22 -2.33 1.24 -16.98
N SER A 23 -1.53 2.29 -17.14
CA SER A 23 -0.07 2.15 -17.24
C SER A 23 0.65 3.12 -16.31
N PHE A 24 1.61 2.64 -15.54
CA PHE A 24 2.53 3.46 -14.75
C PHE A 24 3.80 2.68 -14.44
N ALA A 25 4.84 3.39 -14.05
CA ALA A 25 6.08 2.83 -13.55
C ALA A 25 6.45 3.45 -12.21
N LEU A 26 6.92 2.64 -11.27
CA LEU A 26 7.35 3.02 -9.93
C LEU A 26 8.88 2.95 -9.85
N ARG A 27 9.50 3.96 -9.24
CA ARG A 27 10.96 4.00 -9.02
C ARG A 27 11.32 3.44 -7.65
N PRO A 28 12.53 2.86 -7.48
CA PRO A 28 12.98 2.47 -6.15
C PRO A 28 13.04 3.67 -5.19
N GLY A 29 12.55 3.49 -3.96
CA GLY A 29 12.54 4.52 -2.93
C GLY A 29 11.49 5.62 -3.10
N GLU A 30 10.66 5.56 -4.14
CA GLU A 30 9.60 6.53 -4.41
C GLU A 30 8.39 6.32 -3.48
N ILE A 31 7.79 7.41 -3.04
CA ILE A 31 6.43 7.43 -2.47
C ILE A 31 5.47 7.89 -3.57
N LEU A 32 4.70 6.96 -4.10
CA LEU A 32 3.68 7.22 -5.11
C LEU A 32 2.30 7.32 -4.47
N GLY A 33 1.66 8.48 -4.55
CA GLY A 33 0.27 8.66 -4.18
C GLY A 33 -0.65 8.18 -5.30
N LEU A 34 -1.62 7.33 -5.00
CA LEU A 34 -2.70 6.93 -5.92
C LEU A 34 -4.02 7.48 -5.39
N ILE A 35 -4.55 8.49 -6.04
CA ILE A 35 -5.79 9.16 -5.63
C ILE A 35 -6.89 9.02 -6.68
N GLY A 36 -8.12 9.27 -6.26
CA GLY A 36 -9.31 9.22 -7.11
C GLY A 36 -10.58 9.04 -6.28
N PRO A 37 -11.76 9.33 -6.82
CA PRO A 37 -13.04 9.13 -6.14
C PRO A 37 -13.27 7.68 -5.69
N ASN A 38 -14.27 7.46 -4.84
CA ASN A 38 -14.70 6.12 -4.47
C ASN A 38 -15.19 5.38 -5.73
N GLY A 39 -14.83 4.09 -5.83
CA GLY A 39 -15.17 3.27 -7.00
C GLY A 39 -14.32 3.55 -8.26
N SER A 40 -13.29 4.39 -8.20
CA SER A 40 -12.44 4.70 -9.36
C SER A 40 -11.50 3.58 -9.81
N GLY A 41 -11.32 2.50 -9.00
CA GLY A 41 -10.48 1.36 -9.35
C GLY A 41 -9.19 1.20 -8.51
N LYS A 42 -8.91 2.08 -7.52
CA LYS A 42 -7.69 2.05 -6.69
C LYS A 42 -7.44 0.69 -6.02
N THR A 43 -8.43 0.19 -5.29
CA THR A 43 -8.33 -1.10 -4.59
C THR A 43 -8.22 -2.28 -5.57
N THR A 44 -8.88 -2.18 -6.74
CA THR A 44 -8.74 -3.16 -7.82
C THR A 44 -7.30 -3.19 -8.34
N LEU A 45 -6.70 -2.03 -8.60
CA LEU A 45 -5.30 -1.94 -9.03
C LEU A 45 -4.35 -2.52 -7.99
N PHE A 46 -4.55 -2.23 -6.70
CA PHE A 46 -3.77 -2.82 -5.61
C PHE A 46 -3.90 -4.35 -5.57
N ASN A 47 -5.11 -4.86 -5.75
CA ASN A 47 -5.35 -6.31 -5.76
C ASN A 47 -4.73 -7.00 -6.98
N LEU A 48 -4.66 -6.34 -8.13
CA LEU A 48 -3.94 -6.81 -9.32
C LEU A 48 -2.43 -6.90 -9.05
N ILE A 49 -1.83 -5.85 -8.47
CA ILE A 49 -0.39 -5.83 -8.14
C ILE A 49 -0.04 -6.87 -7.06
N ALA A 50 -0.94 -7.08 -6.09
CA ALA A 50 -0.76 -8.08 -5.04
C ALA A 50 -1.10 -9.53 -5.49
N GLY A 51 -1.55 -9.74 -6.74
CA GLY A 51 -1.92 -11.04 -7.29
C GLY A 51 -3.21 -11.63 -6.75
N LEU A 52 -4.02 -10.83 -6.03
CA LEU A 52 -5.36 -11.23 -5.58
C LEU A 52 -6.35 -11.31 -6.76
N TYR A 53 -6.11 -10.53 -7.80
CA TYR A 53 -6.80 -10.60 -9.08
C TYR A 53 -5.79 -10.78 -10.20
N THR A 54 -6.18 -11.50 -11.25
CA THR A 54 -5.44 -11.57 -12.50
C THR A 54 -5.99 -10.52 -13.46
N PRO A 55 -5.14 -9.74 -14.13
CA PRO A 55 -5.60 -8.83 -15.18
C PRO A 55 -6.19 -9.61 -16.34
N ASP A 56 -7.20 -9.05 -17.01
CA ASP A 56 -7.78 -9.62 -18.22
C ASP A 56 -6.95 -9.26 -19.47
N GLU A 57 -6.24 -8.10 -19.40
CA GLU A 57 -5.32 -7.65 -20.44
C GLU A 57 -4.15 -6.89 -19.78
N GLY A 58 -3.03 -6.83 -20.49
CA GLY A 58 -1.83 -6.12 -20.05
C GLY A 58 -0.92 -6.97 -19.15
N GLU A 59 0.14 -6.33 -18.68
CA GLU A 59 1.23 -6.98 -17.95
C GLU A 59 1.60 -6.19 -16.70
N ILE A 60 2.04 -6.89 -15.67
CA ILE A 60 2.60 -6.30 -14.45
C ILE A 60 4.00 -6.89 -14.24
N PHE A 61 5.00 -6.02 -14.16
CA PHE A 61 6.39 -6.41 -13.97
C PHE A 61 6.90 -5.94 -12.61
N PHE A 62 7.60 -6.79 -11.91
CA PHE A 62 8.37 -6.45 -10.73
C PHE A 62 9.84 -6.85 -10.94
N GLN A 63 10.76 -5.88 -10.84
CA GLN A 63 12.17 -6.10 -11.13
C GLN A 63 12.37 -6.84 -12.49
N GLU A 64 11.70 -6.34 -13.54
CA GLU A 64 11.74 -6.83 -14.92
C GLU A 64 11.12 -8.21 -15.15
N LYS A 65 10.60 -8.86 -14.11
CA LYS A 65 9.91 -10.16 -14.22
C LYS A 65 8.40 -9.95 -14.20
N SER A 66 7.68 -10.59 -15.12
CA SER A 66 6.22 -10.59 -15.06
C SER A 66 5.75 -11.31 -13.80
N ILE A 67 4.80 -10.69 -13.11
CA ILE A 67 4.16 -11.25 -11.90
C ILE A 67 2.70 -11.64 -12.16
N VAL A 68 2.24 -11.57 -13.41
CA VAL A 68 0.90 -12.01 -13.79
C VAL A 68 0.80 -13.54 -13.61
N HIS A 69 -0.30 -14.00 -13.03
CA HIS A 69 -0.56 -15.40 -12.65
C HIS A 69 0.31 -15.96 -11.51
N ILE A 70 1.16 -15.15 -10.88
CA ILE A 70 1.87 -15.56 -9.67
C ILE A 70 0.91 -15.43 -8.47
N PRO A 71 0.80 -16.46 -7.61
CA PRO A 71 -0.10 -16.42 -6.46
C PRO A 71 0.35 -15.39 -5.40
N PRO A 72 -0.58 -14.80 -4.62
CA PRO A 72 -0.27 -13.70 -3.68
C PRO A 72 0.85 -14.00 -2.69
N HIS A 73 0.95 -15.22 -2.18
CA HIS A 73 2.00 -15.60 -1.23
C HIS A 73 3.39 -15.62 -1.86
N GLU A 74 3.51 -15.94 -3.14
CA GLU A 74 4.77 -15.86 -3.87
C GLU A 74 5.12 -14.41 -4.22
N ILE A 75 4.14 -13.58 -4.62
CA ILE A 75 4.33 -12.14 -4.82
C ILE A 75 4.81 -11.48 -3.53
N CYS A 76 4.26 -11.86 -2.38
CA CYS A 76 4.73 -11.41 -1.08
C CYS A 76 6.21 -11.79 -0.86
N ARG A 77 6.61 -13.02 -1.16
CA ARG A 77 8.00 -13.49 -1.05
C ARG A 77 8.95 -12.81 -2.04
N LEU A 78 8.47 -12.38 -3.20
CA LEU A 78 9.25 -11.57 -4.14
C LEU A 78 9.55 -10.17 -3.57
N GLY A 79 8.71 -9.69 -2.63
CA GLY A 79 8.89 -8.43 -1.94
C GLY A 79 7.81 -7.39 -2.19
N ILE A 80 6.60 -7.77 -2.57
CA ILE A 80 5.43 -6.88 -2.64
C ILE A 80 4.46 -7.29 -1.54
N ALA A 81 4.20 -6.39 -0.57
CA ALA A 81 3.19 -6.61 0.45
C ALA A 81 2.12 -5.52 0.42
N LYS A 82 0.91 -5.89 0.80
CA LYS A 82 -0.25 -4.99 0.89
C LYS A 82 -0.77 -4.96 2.32
N THR A 83 -1.09 -3.76 2.82
CA THR A 83 -1.92 -3.61 4.03
C THR A 83 -3.39 -3.78 3.66
N SER A 84 -4.20 -4.21 4.61
CA SER A 84 -5.65 -4.34 4.44
C SER A 84 -6.35 -3.07 4.91
N GLN A 85 -7.41 -2.67 4.21
CA GLN A 85 -8.26 -1.55 4.63
C GLN A 85 -8.86 -1.79 6.02
N ILE A 86 -9.23 -3.04 6.32
CA ILE A 86 -9.69 -3.48 7.64
C ILE A 86 -8.56 -4.28 8.30
N THR A 87 -8.07 -3.78 9.44
CA THR A 87 -7.03 -4.48 10.20
C THR A 87 -7.55 -5.79 10.77
N MET A 88 -6.96 -6.90 10.34
CA MET A 88 -7.31 -8.24 10.82
C MET A 88 -6.06 -8.96 11.37
N PRO A 89 -5.58 -8.58 12.56
CA PRO A 89 -4.49 -9.30 13.20
C PRO A 89 -4.99 -10.67 13.70
N PHE A 90 -4.08 -11.59 13.92
CA PHE A 90 -4.37 -12.82 14.67
C PHE A 90 -4.67 -12.43 16.13
N GLY A 91 -5.95 -12.19 16.43
CA GLY A 91 -6.39 -11.52 17.66
C GLY A 91 -6.04 -12.23 18.97
N THR A 92 -5.91 -13.56 18.95
CA THR A 92 -5.51 -14.38 20.09
C THR A 92 -3.98 -14.45 20.30
N MET A 93 -3.21 -14.15 19.26
CA MET A 93 -1.75 -14.07 19.31
C MET A 93 -1.32 -12.69 19.85
N SER A 94 -0.17 -12.63 20.47
CA SER A 94 0.44 -11.37 20.90
C SER A 94 0.83 -10.49 19.71
N VAL A 95 1.04 -9.21 19.96
CA VAL A 95 1.60 -8.26 18.98
C VAL A 95 2.91 -8.78 18.39
N TYR A 96 3.78 -9.28 19.24
CA TYR A 96 5.06 -9.86 18.83
C TYR A 96 4.90 -11.09 17.94
N GLU A 97 4.07 -12.05 18.32
CA GLU A 97 3.82 -13.27 17.54
C GLU A 97 3.23 -12.95 16.15
N ASN A 98 2.37 -11.95 16.04
CA ASN A 98 1.85 -11.48 14.75
C ASN A 98 2.96 -11.02 13.80
N ILE A 99 3.96 -10.29 14.30
CA ILE A 99 5.12 -9.83 13.51
C ILE A 99 6.06 -11.01 13.22
N LEU A 100 6.30 -11.89 14.21
CA LEU A 100 7.18 -13.04 14.06
C LEU A 100 6.69 -14.01 12.98
N VAL A 101 5.40 -14.31 12.92
CA VAL A 101 4.80 -15.16 11.89
C VAL A 101 5.03 -14.56 10.50
N ALA A 102 4.86 -13.24 10.35
CA ALA A 102 5.09 -12.58 9.08
C ALA A 102 6.57 -12.65 8.64
N ALA A 103 7.51 -12.51 9.58
CA ALA A 103 8.94 -12.66 9.30
C ALA A 103 9.32 -14.11 8.92
N LEU A 104 8.77 -15.09 9.61
CA LEU A 104 9.02 -16.50 9.33
C LEU A 104 8.58 -16.91 7.92
N TYR A 105 7.35 -16.63 7.57
CA TYR A 105 6.73 -17.13 6.33
C TYR A 105 6.89 -16.18 5.14
N GLY A 106 6.96 -14.87 5.37
CA GLY A 106 7.14 -13.88 4.32
C GLY A 106 8.55 -13.89 3.74
N GLN A 107 9.57 -13.92 4.61
CA GLN A 107 10.97 -13.95 4.18
C GLN A 107 11.57 -15.37 4.14
N ASN A 108 10.81 -16.39 4.53
CA ASN A 108 11.31 -17.76 4.69
C ASN A 108 12.56 -17.84 5.59
N LEU A 109 12.53 -17.10 6.71
CA LEU A 109 13.64 -17.05 7.68
C LEU A 109 13.62 -18.25 8.62
N GLY A 110 14.81 -18.71 8.99
CA GLY A 110 14.92 -19.58 10.17
C GLY A 110 14.59 -18.84 11.46
N MET A 111 14.14 -19.56 12.50
CA MET A 111 13.60 -19.03 13.76
C MET A 111 14.48 -17.92 14.37
N ALA A 112 15.78 -18.14 14.51
CA ALA A 112 16.69 -17.17 15.10
C ALA A 112 16.71 -15.80 14.34
N LYS A 113 16.75 -15.85 13.02
CA LYS A 113 16.71 -14.62 12.19
C LYS A 113 15.34 -13.94 12.23
N ALA A 114 14.26 -14.73 12.27
CA ALA A 114 12.91 -14.20 12.37
C ALA A 114 12.67 -13.46 13.70
N HIS A 115 13.20 -13.97 14.82
CA HIS A 115 13.17 -13.28 16.11
C HIS A 115 13.89 -11.92 16.03
N VAL A 116 15.08 -11.87 15.47
CA VAL A 116 15.83 -10.60 15.29
C VAL A 116 15.06 -9.62 14.43
N ALA A 117 14.48 -10.07 13.31
CA ALA A 117 13.67 -9.24 12.44
C ALA A 117 12.41 -8.72 13.15
N ALA A 118 11.72 -9.59 13.90
CA ALA A 118 10.51 -9.22 14.64
C ALA A 118 10.78 -8.15 15.71
N GLU A 119 11.85 -8.27 16.50
CA GLU A 119 12.23 -7.28 17.50
C GLU A 119 12.57 -5.91 16.88
N ARG A 120 13.33 -5.92 15.77
CA ARG A 120 13.66 -4.71 15.05
C ARG A 120 12.41 -3.99 14.53
N ILE A 121 11.46 -4.75 13.98
CA ILE A 121 10.22 -4.18 13.44
C ILE A 121 9.29 -3.71 14.54
N LEU A 122 9.16 -4.47 15.63
CA LEU A 122 8.38 -4.08 16.79
C LEU A 122 8.83 -2.72 17.34
N THR A 123 10.15 -2.52 17.41
CA THR A 123 10.74 -1.24 17.82
C THR A 123 10.47 -0.14 16.77
N PHE A 124 10.60 -0.46 15.47
CA PHE A 124 10.40 0.49 14.38
C PHE A 124 8.97 1.05 14.34
N VAL A 125 7.95 0.20 14.56
CA VAL A 125 6.53 0.60 14.57
C VAL A 125 6.06 1.08 15.95
N ASP A 126 6.96 1.24 16.92
CA ASP A 126 6.67 1.72 18.29
C ASP A 126 5.57 0.92 19.01
N LEU A 127 5.70 -0.41 18.98
CA LEU A 127 4.80 -1.34 19.66
C LEU A 127 5.49 -2.16 20.75
N HIS A 128 6.72 -1.82 21.11
CA HIS A 128 7.50 -2.59 22.07
C HIS A 128 6.81 -2.71 23.44
N LYS A 129 6.13 -1.64 23.89
CA LYS A 129 5.39 -1.65 25.17
C LYS A 129 4.18 -2.59 25.17
N GLN A 130 3.62 -2.88 24.00
CA GLN A 130 2.46 -3.75 23.81
C GLN A 130 2.84 -5.15 23.30
N ARG A 131 4.13 -5.47 23.34
CA ARG A 131 4.73 -6.69 22.76
C ARG A 131 3.96 -7.96 23.07
N ASP A 132 3.62 -8.18 24.33
CA ASP A 132 3.02 -9.41 24.82
C ASP A 132 1.48 -9.32 24.95
N GLU A 133 0.89 -8.17 24.60
CA GLU A 133 -0.56 -7.99 24.60
C GLU A 133 -1.20 -8.77 23.44
N PRO A 134 -2.37 -9.39 23.66
CA PRO A 134 -3.17 -9.97 22.57
C PRO A 134 -3.54 -8.92 21.56
N ALA A 135 -3.25 -9.17 20.26
CA ALA A 135 -3.47 -8.20 19.20
C ALA A 135 -4.94 -7.78 19.03
N GLY A 136 -5.87 -8.63 19.47
CA GLY A 136 -7.31 -8.28 19.49
C GLY A 136 -7.69 -7.27 20.56
N LYS A 137 -6.84 -6.99 21.55
CA LYS A 137 -7.13 -6.09 22.68
C LYS A 137 -6.47 -4.70 22.56
N ILE A 138 -5.45 -4.55 21.69
CA ILE A 138 -4.78 -3.26 21.53
C ILE A 138 -5.68 -2.22 20.83
N PRO A 139 -5.48 -0.90 21.08
CA PRO A 139 -6.24 0.17 20.46
C PRO A 139 -6.12 0.20 18.91
N VAL A 140 -7.09 0.84 18.24
CA VAL A 140 -7.11 0.93 16.78
C VAL A 140 -5.83 1.51 16.19
N PRO A 141 -5.24 2.61 16.72
CA PRO A 141 -3.97 3.13 16.18
C PRO A 141 -2.82 2.11 16.27
N SER A 142 -2.76 1.37 17.38
CA SER A 142 -1.75 0.30 17.56
C SER A 142 -1.99 -0.87 16.61
N ARG A 143 -3.26 -1.21 16.29
CA ARG A 143 -3.55 -2.23 15.27
C ARG A 143 -3.09 -1.80 13.87
N ARG A 144 -3.24 -0.51 13.51
CA ARG A 144 -2.72 0.03 12.24
C ARG A 144 -1.19 -0.08 12.17
N ARG A 145 -0.50 0.29 13.26
CA ARG A 145 0.96 0.10 13.37
C ARG A 145 1.36 -1.37 13.29
N LEU A 146 0.60 -2.26 13.93
CA LEU A 146 0.84 -3.70 13.86
C LEU A 146 0.69 -4.23 12.44
N GLU A 147 -0.31 -3.80 11.70
CA GLU A 147 -0.51 -4.23 10.31
C GLU A 147 0.64 -3.76 9.41
N LEU A 148 1.08 -2.51 9.57
CA LEU A 148 2.29 -2.03 8.92
C LEU A 148 3.52 -2.86 9.32
N GLY A 149 3.67 -3.19 10.61
CA GLY A 149 4.73 -4.05 11.12
C GLY A 149 4.70 -5.45 10.50
N ARG A 150 3.53 -6.06 10.37
CA ARG A 150 3.36 -7.35 9.69
C ARG A 150 3.77 -7.29 8.23
N ALA A 151 3.32 -6.26 7.50
CA ALA A 151 3.71 -6.06 6.10
C ALA A 151 5.22 -5.85 5.94
N LEU A 152 5.85 -5.08 6.82
CA LEU A 152 7.31 -4.90 6.85
C LEU A 152 8.06 -6.19 7.16
N ALA A 153 7.54 -6.99 8.10
CA ALA A 153 8.15 -8.24 8.53
C ALA A 153 8.25 -9.28 7.41
N THR A 154 7.45 -9.16 6.35
CA THR A 154 7.59 -9.99 5.15
C THR A 154 8.85 -9.68 4.32
N GLY A 155 9.61 -8.64 4.67
CA GLY A 155 10.77 -8.20 3.88
C GLY A 155 10.37 -7.43 2.61
N ALA A 156 9.22 -6.76 2.65
CA ALA A 156 8.67 -6.05 1.50
C ALA A 156 9.63 -4.96 0.99
N LYS A 157 9.86 -4.97 -0.30
CA LYS A 157 10.59 -3.95 -1.07
C LYS A 157 9.62 -2.89 -1.62
N VAL A 158 8.36 -3.29 -1.86
CA VAL A 158 7.23 -2.42 -2.21
C VAL A 158 6.10 -2.67 -1.22
N LEU A 159 5.58 -1.61 -0.63
CA LEU A 159 4.40 -1.64 0.22
C LEU A 159 3.24 -0.92 -0.46
N LEU A 160 2.12 -1.63 -0.56
CA LEU A 160 0.84 -1.10 -1.01
C LEU A 160 0.03 -0.75 0.24
N LEU A 161 -0.08 0.54 0.54
CA LEU A 161 -0.72 1.08 1.75
C LEU A 161 -2.13 1.54 1.41
N ASP A 162 -3.15 0.80 1.86
CA ASP A 162 -4.55 1.04 1.55
C ASP A 162 -5.27 1.64 2.77
N GLU A 163 -5.51 2.94 2.76
CA GLU A 163 -6.25 3.71 3.78
C GLU A 163 -5.72 3.50 5.23
N VAL A 164 -4.39 3.51 5.38
CA VAL A 164 -3.76 3.25 6.69
C VAL A 164 -3.98 4.37 7.71
N MET A 165 -4.43 5.55 7.27
CA MET A 165 -4.73 6.71 8.13
C MET A 165 -6.23 6.86 8.43
N ALA A 166 -7.09 6.00 7.90
CA ALA A 166 -8.53 6.10 8.11
C ALA A 166 -8.89 5.98 9.60
N GLY A 167 -9.66 6.94 10.13
CA GLY A 167 -10.10 6.97 11.52
C GLY A 167 -9.06 7.40 12.55
N LEU A 168 -7.90 7.89 12.11
CA LEU A 168 -6.88 8.50 12.97
C LEU A 168 -7.21 9.97 13.24
N THR A 169 -6.83 10.45 14.42
CA THR A 169 -6.84 11.87 14.77
C THR A 169 -5.74 12.63 14.01
N PRO A 170 -5.81 13.97 13.88
CA PRO A 170 -4.75 14.76 13.21
C PRO A 170 -3.35 14.49 13.75
N VAL A 171 -3.20 14.35 15.08
CA VAL A 171 -1.90 14.05 15.71
C VAL A 171 -1.40 12.66 15.32
N GLU A 172 -2.28 11.67 15.28
CA GLU A 172 -1.94 10.31 14.86
C GLU A 172 -1.58 10.25 13.36
N ILE A 173 -2.24 11.06 12.52
CA ILE A 173 -1.88 11.20 11.10
C ILE A 173 -0.47 11.75 10.95
N GLU A 174 -0.10 12.81 11.69
CA GLU A 174 1.27 13.34 11.67
C GLU A 174 2.30 12.29 12.07
N GLN A 175 2.02 11.52 13.13
CA GLN A 175 2.88 10.41 13.56
C GLN A 175 3.00 9.32 12.48
N ALA A 176 1.89 8.97 11.83
CA ALA A 176 1.89 8.01 10.73
C ALA A 176 2.72 8.52 9.53
N LEU A 177 2.58 9.78 9.16
CA LEU A 177 3.35 10.40 8.08
C LEU A 177 4.86 10.38 8.36
N LEU A 178 5.27 10.71 9.60
CA LEU A 178 6.68 10.63 10.02
C LEU A 178 7.20 9.19 9.93
N LEU A 179 6.39 8.20 10.33
CA LEU A 179 6.74 6.79 10.22
C LEU A 179 6.89 6.37 8.75
N LEU A 180 5.96 6.74 7.88
CA LEU A 180 6.00 6.42 6.44
C LEU A 180 7.20 7.11 5.77
N LYS A 181 7.53 8.35 6.13
CA LYS A 181 8.71 9.04 5.62
C LYS A 181 10.02 8.36 6.04
N ARG A 182 10.11 7.87 7.27
CA ARG A 182 11.25 7.05 7.72
C ARG A 182 11.30 5.72 6.97
N LEU A 183 10.15 5.13 6.67
CA LEU A 183 10.05 3.87 5.95
C LEU A 183 10.49 4.00 4.49
N SER A 184 10.16 5.10 3.82
CA SER A 184 10.50 5.30 2.39
C SER A 184 12.00 5.34 2.12
N THR A 185 12.84 5.56 3.14
CA THR A 185 14.30 5.47 3.00
C THR A 185 14.80 4.03 2.74
N GLN A 186 13.97 3.02 3.00
CA GLN A 186 14.33 1.60 2.88
C GLN A 186 13.37 0.81 1.99
N THR A 187 12.16 1.34 1.74
CA THR A 187 11.08 0.62 1.06
C THR A 187 10.33 1.58 0.15
N THR A 188 9.98 1.13 -1.04
CA THR A 188 9.16 1.88 -1.99
C THR A 188 7.69 1.79 -1.60
N LEU A 189 6.95 2.89 -1.66
CA LEU A 189 5.57 2.95 -1.19
C LEU A 189 4.62 3.34 -2.31
N ILE A 190 3.45 2.67 -2.36
CA ILE A 190 2.27 3.18 -3.06
C ILE A 190 1.20 3.43 -2.00
N LEU A 191 0.71 4.66 -1.91
CA LEU A 191 -0.21 5.11 -0.88
C LEU A 191 -1.57 5.45 -1.49
N VAL A 192 -2.62 4.77 -1.07
CA VAL A 192 -4.02 5.13 -1.32
C VAL A 192 -4.60 5.71 -0.05
N GLU A 193 -5.04 6.96 -0.09
CA GLU A 193 -5.62 7.65 1.06
C GLU A 193 -6.71 8.63 0.65
N HIS A 194 -7.61 8.93 1.59
CA HIS A 194 -8.65 9.95 1.43
C HIS A 194 -8.26 11.31 2.02
N VAL A 195 -7.23 11.34 2.89
CA VAL A 195 -6.70 12.57 3.47
C VAL A 195 -5.76 13.23 2.46
N MET A 196 -6.30 14.06 1.56
CA MET A 196 -5.55 14.67 0.46
C MET A 196 -4.30 15.41 0.92
N GLN A 197 -4.39 16.17 2.03
CA GLN A 197 -3.22 16.88 2.58
C GLN A 197 -2.08 15.92 2.95
N ALA A 198 -2.42 14.74 3.48
CA ALA A 198 -1.44 13.73 3.83
C ALA A 198 -0.74 13.18 2.58
N VAL A 199 -1.52 12.80 1.54
CA VAL A 199 -0.97 12.30 0.27
C VAL A 199 -0.10 13.34 -0.40
N MET A 200 -0.61 14.57 -0.53
CA MET A 200 0.10 15.67 -1.19
C MET A 200 1.38 16.09 -0.42
N GLY A 201 1.38 15.93 0.91
CA GLY A 201 2.52 16.30 1.75
C GLY A 201 3.66 15.29 1.79
N ILE A 202 3.41 14.01 1.45
CA ILE A 202 4.41 12.95 1.57
C ILE A 202 4.84 12.36 0.24
N SER A 203 3.98 12.42 -0.80
CA SER A 203 4.24 11.77 -2.09
C SER A 203 5.25 12.54 -2.93
N ASP A 204 6.16 11.82 -3.56
CA ASP A 204 7.08 12.38 -4.57
C ASP A 204 6.34 12.63 -5.88
N ARG A 205 5.37 11.76 -6.20
CA ARG A 205 4.53 11.80 -7.39
C ARG A 205 3.14 11.29 -7.06
N VAL A 206 2.16 11.80 -7.79
CA VAL A 206 0.74 11.43 -7.64
C VAL A 206 0.19 10.94 -8.97
N LEU A 207 -0.53 9.83 -8.93
CA LEU A 207 -1.37 9.32 -10.02
C LEU A 207 -2.84 9.54 -9.65
N VAL A 208 -3.62 9.99 -10.61
CA VAL A 208 -5.07 10.13 -10.45
C VAL A 208 -5.78 9.10 -11.32
N ILE A 209 -6.58 8.27 -10.68
CA ILE A 209 -7.43 7.29 -11.35
C ILE A 209 -8.90 7.74 -11.26
N HIS A 210 -9.60 7.72 -12.39
CA HIS A 210 -11.02 8.00 -12.48
C HIS A 210 -11.67 7.06 -13.50
N HIS A 211 -12.78 6.41 -13.11
CA HIS A 211 -13.44 5.38 -13.92
C HIS A 211 -12.50 4.33 -14.52
N GLY A 212 -11.53 3.87 -13.72
CA GLY A 212 -10.55 2.86 -14.14
C GLY A 212 -9.38 3.37 -14.99
N GLU A 213 -9.38 4.63 -15.40
CA GLU A 213 -8.34 5.22 -16.24
C GLU A 213 -7.44 6.19 -15.48
N LYS A 214 -6.20 6.30 -15.92
CA LYS A 214 -5.28 7.33 -15.44
C LYS A 214 -5.62 8.66 -16.12
N ILE A 215 -6.09 9.66 -15.37
CA ILE A 215 -6.42 10.98 -15.90
C ILE A 215 -5.31 12.00 -15.67
N ALA A 216 -4.47 11.82 -14.64
CA ALA A 216 -3.35 12.71 -14.39
C ALA A 216 -2.17 11.96 -13.74
N GLU A 217 -0.97 12.50 -13.93
CA GLU A 217 0.27 12.07 -13.30
C GLU A 217 1.22 13.27 -13.23
N GLY A 218 1.89 13.46 -12.09
CA GLY A 218 2.85 14.54 -11.87
C GLY A 218 3.20 14.72 -10.40
N THR A 219 3.90 15.79 -10.09
CA THR A 219 4.13 16.21 -8.70
C THR A 219 2.80 16.57 -8.02
N PRO A 220 2.72 16.50 -6.68
CA PRO A 220 1.50 16.90 -5.96
C PRO A 220 0.94 18.26 -6.41
N THR A 221 1.81 19.26 -6.57
CA THR A 221 1.42 20.62 -6.97
C THR A 221 0.86 20.67 -8.40
N GLU A 222 1.49 19.97 -9.36
CA GLU A 222 1.03 19.90 -10.74
C GLU A 222 -0.34 19.25 -10.86
N VAL A 223 -0.54 18.14 -10.11
CA VAL A 223 -1.78 17.36 -10.14
C VAL A 223 -2.93 18.15 -9.50
N ALA A 224 -2.69 18.84 -8.38
CA ALA A 224 -3.72 19.61 -7.67
C ALA A 224 -4.31 20.75 -8.50
N GLY A 225 -3.54 21.30 -9.44
CA GLY A 225 -3.97 22.40 -10.32
C GLY A 225 -4.67 21.96 -11.61
N ARG A 226 -4.80 20.67 -11.88
CA ARG A 226 -5.37 20.19 -13.16
C ARG A 226 -6.91 20.25 -13.17
N PRO A 227 -7.53 20.86 -14.17
CA PRO A 227 -8.98 20.95 -14.29
C PRO A 227 -9.68 19.58 -14.26
N GLU A 228 -9.13 18.58 -14.97
CA GLU A 228 -9.67 17.23 -15.02
C GLU A 228 -9.67 16.53 -13.65
N VAL A 229 -8.71 16.86 -12.77
CA VAL A 229 -8.64 16.34 -11.41
C VAL A 229 -9.70 17.01 -10.54
N ILE A 230 -9.83 18.34 -10.65
CA ILE A 230 -10.83 19.11 -9.91
C ILE A 230 -12.24 18.63 -10.31
N GLU A 231 -12.51 18.46 -11.60
CA GLU A 231 -13.80 17.95 -12.10
C GLU A 231 -14.10 16.54 -11.60
N ALA A 232 -13.10 15.65 -11.55
CA ALA A 232 -13.28 14.29 -11.06
C ALA A 232 -13.73 14.23 -9.57
N TYR A 233 -13.34 15.20 -8.75
CA TYR A 233 -13.70 15.26 -7.32
C TYR A 233 -14.94 16.09 -7.03
N LEU A 234 -15.17 17.21 -7.74
CA LEU A 234 -16.26 18.13 -7.49
C LEU A 234 -17.47 17.94 -8.43
N GLY A 235 -17.28 17.20 -9.53
CA GLY A 235 -18.28 17.04 -10.59
C GLY A 235 -18.36 18.25 -11.52
N LYS A 236 -19.05 18.09 -12.66
CA LYS A 236 -19.14 19.11 -13.76
C LYS A 236 -19.84 20.43 -13.42
N ARG A 237 -20.25 20.68 -12.20
CA ARG A 237 -21.04 21.85 -11.81
C ARG A 237 -20.23 23.06 -11.35
N TYR A 238 -18.90 23.02 -11.40
CA TYR A 238 -18.05 24.10 -10.90
C TYR A 238 -17.10 24.69 -11.97
N THR A 239 -17.39 24.45 -13.25
CA THR A 239 -16.73 25.14 -14.37
C THR A 239 -17.69 26.14 -15.04
#